data_a8ab70a68fd2990a32bc7441ec31aa75
#
_entry.id   a8ab70a68fd2990a32bc7441ec31aa75
#
_cell.length_a   1.000
_cell.length_b   1.000
_cell.length_c   1.000
_cell.angle_alpha   90.00
_cell.angle_beta   90.00
_cell.angle_gamma   90.00
#
_symmetry.space_group_name_H-M   'P 1'
#
loop_
_entity.id
_entity.type
_entity.pdbx_description
1 polymer ?
#
loop_
_entity_poly.entity_id
_entity_poly.type
_entity_poly.pdbx_seq_one_letter_code
_entity_poly.pdbx_strand_id
1 'polypeptide(L)'
;MASSPSTSPRPQHTPNTAFRALRGHLSPGEFAANVRRSAREIGEQVSCDARYIGRVESGEIRCPNYAYERVFLHMFPGTSLTDMGFAPRESVRGRAARARGAHAVEEAPRRSTARCADLTHGQLPLHTDHPDSPGLIAFPNCPEYDEESDVLRRAFMTGGSAALATASLGGAPHAWSADRPTCPAYAGDTEAGAVEEAVRHIRLLDDRHGGAGLYHRAAGPLRTAYELLDAGTRSQAVADRLHAGAGELALSVGWLAHDSGRYADARSHYAEALATARVAADPALEAHAFCNTAFLARDAGRPREAVRAAQAGQQAARGLGSPHLLSLLALREAGGWAGLGDTSGCRQALARAQRLFARGVRDDDPEWMSFFGEAELEGLEAQCWSALGVWDRAADHAQQAVRLQKPHFTRNRALFTAELAGDLAARGEVEEAAAAGARALEFLGPVQSTRISAMLQAAADRLRAFRAEPAVADFLSRQAAATA
;
A
#
# COMPACT_ATOMS: atom_id res chain seq x y z
N MET A 1 -53.28 -18.45 -20.46
CA MET A 1 -51.96 -19.14 -20.53
C MET A 1 -50.93 -18.22 -19.93
N ALA A 2 -50.58 -18.47 -18.70
CA ALA A 2 -49.61 -17.65 -17.97
C ALA A 2 -48.22 -18.24 -18.15
N SER A 3 -47.29 -17.42 -18.69
CA SER A 3 -45.90 -17.81 -18.89
C SER A 3 -45.16 -17.69 -17.55
N SER A 4 -44.58 -18.79 -17.08
CA SER A 4 -43.74 -18.85 -15.89
C SER A 4 -42.41 -18.13 -16.12
N PRO A 5 -41.86 -17.43 -15.16
CA PRO A 5 -40.53 -16.80 -15.27
C PRO A 5 -39.42 -17.87 -15.23
N SER A 6 -38.55 -17.88 -16.20
CA SER A 6 -37.36 -18.73 -16.27
C SER A 6 -36.36 -18.33 -15.17
N THR A 7 -36.16 -19.21 -14.21
CA THR A 7 -35.18 -19.09 -13.15
C THR A 7 -33.79 -19.36 -13.75
N SER A 8 -32.93 -18.37 -13.84
CA SER A 8 -31.52 -18.55 -14.23
C SER A 8 -30.82 -19.49 -13.23
N PRO A 9 -29.97 -20.42 -13.70
CA PRO A 9 -29.26 -21.35 -12.81
C PRO A 9 -28.29 -20.60 -11.93
N ARG A 10 -28.39 -20.78 -10.59
CA ARG A 10 -27.40 -20.26 -9.63
C ARG A 10 -26.02 -20.86 -9.95
N PRO A 11 -24.93 -20.09 -9.87
CA PRO A 11 -23.59 -20.62 -10.03
C PRO A 11 -23.32 -21.72 -9.01
N GLN A 12 -22.93 -22.90 -9.47
CA GLN A 12 -22.60 -24.03 -8.63
C GLN A 12 -21.24 -23.78 -7.99
N HIS A 13 -21.23 -23.51 -6.67
CA HIS A 13 -19.99 -23.39 -5.90
C HIS A 13 -19.49 -24.79 -5.52
N THR A 14 -18.18 -25.02 -5.64
CA THR A 14 -17.54 -26.26 -5.17
C THR A 14 -17.35 -26.16 -3.66
N PRO A 15 -17.93 -27.07 -2.85
CA PRO A 15 -17.78 -27.02 -1.40
C PRO A 15 -16.32 -27.15 -0.96
N ASN A 16 -15.93 -26.37 0.05
CA ASN A 16 -14.62 -26.47 0.67
C ASN A 16 -14.63 -27.56 1.76
N THR A 17 -14.35 -28.80 1.32
CA THR A 17 -14.34 -29.95 2.21
C THR A 17 -13.09 -29.98 3.11
N ALA A 18 -11.96 -29.41 2.68
CA ALA A 18 -10.75 -29.31 3.48
C ALA A 18 -10.95 -28.39 4.68
N PHE A 19 -11.58 -27.23 4.50
CA PHE A 19 -11.91 -26.34 5.61
C PHE A 19 -12.89 -26.95 6.59
N ARG A 20 -13.89 -27.70 6.08
CA ARG A 20 -14.82 -28.45 6.92
C ARG A 20 -14.11 -29.53 7.75
N ALA A 21 -13.11 -30.21 7.18
CA ALA A 21 -12.30 -31.19 7.92
C ALA A 21 -11.50 -30.52 9.05
N LEU A 22 -10.93 -29.33 8.83
CA LEU A 22 -10.23 -28.55 9.86
C LEU A 22 -11.15 -28.11 11.01
N ARG A 23 -12.40 -27.83 10.73
CA ARG A 23 -13.40 -27.56 11.78
C ARG A 23 -13.69 -28.77 12.66
N GLY A 24 -13.58 -29.98 12.12
CA GLY A 24 -13.80 -31.23 12.82
C GLY A 24 -15.23 -31.36 13.34
N HIS A 25 -15.36 -31.70 14.62
CA HIS A 25 -16.66 -31.94 15.29
C HIS A 25 -17.31 -30.66 15.85
N LEU A 26 -16.62 -29.51 15.77
CA LEU A 26 -17.19 -28.26 16.27
C LEU A 26 -18.37 -27.81 15.40
N SER A 27 -19.38 -27.24 16.00
CA SER A 27 -20.44 -26.54 15.26
C SER A 27 -19.85 -25.29 14.56
N PRO A 28 -20.45 -24.80 13.47
CA PRO A 28 -19.99 -23.57 12.83
C PRO A 28 -19.92 -22.37 13.78
N GLY A 29 -20.81 -22.31 14.79
CA GLY A 29 -20.81 -21.25 15.80
C GLY A 29 -19.64 -21.35 16.78
N GLU A 30 -19.31 -22.56 17.26
CA GLU A 30 -18.17 -22.80 18.15
C GLU A 30 -16.85 -22.54 17.41
N PHE A 31 -16.75 -22.98 16.15
CA PHE A 31 -15.58 -22.72 15.34
C PHE A 31 -15.40 -21.22 15.09
N ALA A 32 -16.47 -20.49 14.78
CA ALA A 32 -16.43 -19.04 14.65
C ALA A 32 -16.00 -18.34 15.96
N ALA A 33 -16.39 -18.88 17.12
CA ALA A 33 -15.92 -18.37 18.42
C ALA A 33 -14.40 -18.60 18.60
N ASN A 34 -13.88 -19.74 18.14
CA ASN A 34 -12.46 -20.01 18.14
C ASN A 34 -11.71 -19.06 17.21
N VAL A 35 -12.20 -18.84 15.98
CA VAL A 35 -11.65 -17.86 15.03
C VAL A 35 -11.54 -16.47 15.67
N ARG A 36 -12.61 -15.98 16.32
CA ARG A 36 -12.58 -14.69 17.01
C ARG A 36 -11.63 -14.64 18.21
N ARG A 37 -11.41 -15.78 18.90
CA ARG A 37 -10.44 -15.87 19.99
C ARG A 37 -9.02 -15.77 19.44
N SER A 38 -8.69 -16.58 18.45
CA SER A 38 -7.38 -16.55 17.79
C SER A 38 -7.09 -15.22 17.11
N ALA A 39 -8.11 -14.57 16.56
CA ALA A 39 -7.97 -13.21 16.06
C ALA A 39 -7.51 -12.24 17.15
N ARG A 40 -8.10 -12.31 18.35
CA ARG A 40 -7.69 -11.45 19.49
C ARG A 40 -6.27 -11.76 19.99
N GLU A 41 -5.83 -13.02 19.91
CA GLU A 41 -4.46 -13.42 20.29
C GLU A 41 -3.41 -12.73 19.41
N ILE A 42 -3.70 -12.50 18.14
CA ILE A 42 -2.80 -11.83 17.19
C ILE A 42 -3.19 -10.36 16.91
N GLY A 43 -4.10 -9.80 17.71
CA GLY A 43 -4.53 -8.41 17.58
C GLY A 43 -5.43 -8.12 16.38
N GLU A 44 -6.01 -9.14 15.72
CA GLU A 44 -6.93 -8.96 14.61
C GLU A 44 -8.38 -8.79 15.09
N GLN A 45 -9.16 -8.02 14.30
CA GLN A 45 -10.61 -7.91 14.49
C GLN A 45 -11.31 -8.54 13.30
N VAL A 46 -12.01 -9.64 13.54
CA VAL A 46 -12.85 -10.32 12.55
C VAL A 46 -14.25 -10.50 13.09
N SER A 47 -15.25 -10.22 12.25
CA SER A 47 -16.67 -10.42 12.57
C SER A 47 -17.14 -11.83 12.20
N CYS A 48 -16.32 -12.86 12.52
CA CYS A 48 -16.63 -14.23 12.18
C CYS A 48 -17.86 -14.73 12.93
N ASP A 49 -18.86 -15.22 12.20
CA ASP A 49 -20.06 -15.87 12.72
C ASP A 49 -20.30 -17.24 12.07
N ALA A 50 -21.32 -17.95 12.52
CA ALA A 50 -21.66 -19.26 11.96
C ALA A 50 -22.04 -19.18 10.45
N ARG A 51 -22.56 -18.04 10.00
CA ARG A 51 -22.93 -17.80 8.60
C ARG A 51 -21.66 -17.66 7.75
N TYR A 52 -20.65 -16.93 8.24
CA TYR A 52 -19.34 -16.81 7.56
C TYR A 52 -18.72 -18.19 7.36
N ILE A 53 -18.67 -19.02 8.41
CA ILE A 53 -18.14 -20.40 8.31
C ILE A 53 -18.94 -21.22 7.29
N GLY A 54 -20.26 -21.11 7.29
CA GLY A 54 -21.12 -21.79 6.31
C GLY A 54 -20.85 -21.36 4.87
N ARG A 55 -20.58 -20.07 4.64
CA ARG A 55 -20.22 -19.54 3.32
C ARG A 55 -18.82 -20.01 2.85
N VAL A 56 -17.88 -20.15 3.76
CA VAL A 56 -16.57 -20.75 3.45
C VAL A 56 -16.74 -22.22 3.07
N GLU A 57 -17.46 -22.99 3.87
CA GLU A 57 -17.67 -24.43 3.62
C GLU A 57 -18.50 -24.73 2.37
N SER A 58 -19.45 -23.85 2.01
CA SER A 58 -20.21 -23.98 0.77
C SER A 58 -19.41 -23.59 -0.47
N GLY A 59 -18.20 -23.03 -0.31
CA GLY A 59 -17.37 -22.54 -1.39
C GLY A 59 -17.83 -21.19 -1.98
N GLU A 60 -18.74 -20.49 -1.31
CA GLU A 60 -19.14 -19.12 -1.66
C GLU A 60 -17.99 -18.16 -1.39
N ILE A 61 -17.36 -18.26 -0.22
CA ILE A 61 -16.10 -17.57 0.07
C ILE A 61 -14.96 -18.49 -0.35
N ARG A 62 -14.42 -18.23 -1.52
CA ARG A 62 -13.37 -19.04 -2.12
C ARG A 62 -11.97 -18.63 -1.66
N CYS A 63 -11.82 -17.41 -1.13
CA CYS A 63 -10.59 -16.90 -0.57
C CYS A 63 -10.92 -15.96 0.60
N PRO A 64 -10.31 -16.12 1.77
CA PRO A 64 -10.51 -15.23 2.91
C PRO A 64 -9.84 -13.88 2.65
N ASN A 65 -10.31 -12.81 3.29
CA ASN A 65 -9.57 -11.56 3.31
C ASN A 65 -8.30 -11.70 4.19
N TYR A 66 -7.42 -10.71 4.11
CA TYR A 66 -6.11 -10.76 4.75
C TYR A 66 -6.14 -10.92 6.29
N ALA A 67 -7.15 -10.34 6.96
CA ALA A 67 -7.32 -10.50 8.41
C ALA A 67 -7.67 -11.96 8.76
N TYR A 68 -8.62 -12.56 8.03
CA TYR A 68 -8.97 -13.97 8.21
C TYR A 68 -7.84 -14.92 7.81
N GLU A 69 -7.07 -14.59 6.78
CA GLU A 69 -5.89 -15.35 6.38
C GLU A 69 -4.88 -15.46 7.53
N ARG A 70 -4.50 -14.33 8.14
CA ARG A 70 -3.60 -14.32 9.29
C ARG A 70 -4.15 -15.13 10.45
N VAL A 71 -5.44 -15.02 10.72
CA VAL A 71 -6.09 -15.79 11.78
C VAL A 71 -6.05 -17.29 11.49
N PHE A 72 -6.35 -17.70 10.26
CA PHE A 72 -6.34 -19.13 9.90
C PHE A 72 -4.92 -19.71 9.92
N LEU A 73 -3.93 -18.98 9.43
CA LEU A 73 -2.52 -19.41 9.51
C LEU A 73 -2.02 -19.47 10.95
N HIS A 74 -2.51 -18.60 11.84
CA HIS A 74 -2.22 -18.69 13.27
C HIS A 74 -2.90 -19.90 13.93
N MET A 75 -4.15 -20.18 13.57
CA MET A 75 -4.91 -21.32 14.09
C MET A 75 -4.34 -22.67 13.63
N PHE A 76 -3.78 -22.72 12.43
CA PHE A 76 -3.27 -23.95 11.79
C PHE A 76 -1.81 -23.76 11.32
N PRO A 77 -0.84 -23.71 12.24
CA PRO A 77 0.56 -23.51 11.89
C PRO A 77 1.08 -24.60 10.95
N GLY A 78 1.78 -24.20 9.91
CA GLY A 78 2.35 -25.12 8.92
C GLY A 78 1.40 -25.54 7.79
N THR A 79 0.15 -25.02 7.77
CA THR A 79 -0.81 -25.29 6.70
C THR A 79 -0.91 -24.05 5.80
N SER A 80 -0.93 -24.23 4.49
CA SER A 80 -1.19 -23.13 3.54
C SER A 80 -2.69 -22.89 3.33
N LEU A 81 -3.08 -21.74 2.80
CA LEU A 81 -4.48 -21.49 2.43
C LEU A 81 -5.01 -22.52 1.42
N THR A 82 -4.18 -22.99 0.50
CA THR A 82 -4.52 -24.04 -0.46
C THR A 82 -4.78 -25.37 0.21
N ASP A 83 -4.02 -25.73 1.25
CA ASP A 83 -4.26 -26.93 2.03
C ASP A 83 -5.56 -26.85 2.84
N MET A 84 -5.97 -25.65 3.22
CA MET A 84 -7.27 -25.35 3.83
C MET A 84 -8.42 -25.34 2.82
N GLY A 85 -8.14 -25.62 1.54
CA GLY A 85 -9.13 -25.69 0.46
C GLY A 85 -9.61 -24.34 -0.08
N PHE A 86 -8.88 -23.25 0.24
CA PHE A 86 -9.15 -21.97 -0.39
C PHE A 86 -8.55 -21.91 -1.79
N ALA A 87 -9.29 -21.31 -2.70
CA ALA A 87 -8.77 -21.05 -4.05
C ALA A 87 -7.73 -19.91 -3.97
N PRO A 88 -6.69 -19.99 -4.81
CA PRO A 88 -5.81 -18.85 -5.00
C PRO A 88 -6.62 -17.60 -5.34
N ARG A 89 -6.29 -16.45 -4.74
CA ARG A 89 -7.08 -15.20 -4.84
C ARG A 89 -7.34 -14.79 -6.28
N GLU A 90 -6.40 -15.07 -7.14
CA GLU A 90 -6.38 -14.76 -8.56
C GLU A 90 -7.50 -15.48 -9.33
N SER A 91 -7.81 -16.70 -8.96
CA SER A 91 -8.89 -17.49 -9.58
C SER A 91 -10.28 -16.96 -9.23
N VAL A 92 -10.39 -16.15 -8.16
CA VAL A 92 -11.65 -15.54 -7.70
C VAL A 92 -11.86 -14.16 -8.35
N ARG A 93 -10.81 -13.33 -8.44
CA ARG A 93 -10.86 -11.97 -9.04
C ARG A 93 -11.13 -12.00 -10.55
N GLY A 94 -10.49 -12.89 -11.31
CA GLY A 94 -10.64 -12.95 -12.76
C GLY A 94 -12.06 -13.22 -13.26
N ARG A 95 -12.91 -13.89 -12.47
CA ARG A 95 -14.32 -14.16 -12.83
C ARG A 95 -15.25 -12.98 -12.56
N ALA A 96 -15.02 -12.20 -11.50
CA ALA A 96 -15.84 -11.03 -11.19
C ALA A 96 -15.62 -9.90 -12.22
N ALA A 97 -14.40 -9.73 -12.71
CA ALA A 97 -14.08 -8.77 -13.76
C ALA A 97 -14.72 -9.17 -15.11
N ARG A 98 -14.72 -10.47 -15.47
CA ARG A 98 -15.35 -10.97 -16.70
C ARG A 98 -16.88 -10.88 -16.69
N ALA A 99 -17.52 -11.10 -15.54
CA ALA A 99 -18.97 -10.97 -15.43
C ALA A 99 -19.45 -9.52 -15.61
N ARG A 100 -18.65 -8.54 -15.21
CA ARG A 100 -18.94 -7.12 -15.42
C ARG A 100 -18.62 -6.61 -16.82
N GLY A 101 -17.58 -7.16 -17.48
CA GLY A 101 -17.22 -6.84 -18.86
C GLY A 101 -18.22 -7.39 -19.89
N ALA A 102 -18.87 -8.53 -19.61
CA ALA A 102 -19.85 -9.14 -20.51
C ALA A 102 -21.17 -8.35 -20.62
N HIS A 103 -21.50 -7.48 -19.65
CA HIS A 103 -22.69 -6.62 -19.70
C HIS A 103 -22.44 -5.23 -20.33
N ALA A 104 -21.20 -4.91 -20.69
CA ALA A 104 -20.83 -3.58 -21.23
C ALA A 104 -20.59 -3.57 -22.76
N VAL A 105 -20.78 -4.69 -23.46
CA VAL A 105 -20.45 -4.82 -24.91
C VAL A 105 -21.69 -4.88 -25.80
N GLU A 106 -22.89 -4.56 -25.32
CA GLU A 106 -24.06 -4.47 -26.19
C GLU A 106 -24.56 -3.03 -26.21
N GLU A 107 -24.03 -2.25 -27.14
CA GLU A 107 -24.55 -1.13 -27.90
C GLU A 107 -23.48 -0.03 -28.17
N ALA A 108 -22.85 -0.11 -29.34
CA ALA A 108 -22.47 1.10 -30.08
C ALA A 108 -22.22 0.76 -31.57
N PRO A 109 -22.75 1.57 -32.51
CA PRO A 109 -22.73 1.24 -33.93
C PRO A 109 -21.40 1.59 -34.60
N ARG A 110 -21.04 0.77 -35.58
CA ARG A 110 -19.90 0.95 -36.48
C ARG A 110 -20.04 2.23 -37.31
N ARG A 111 -19.02 3.09 -37.29
CA ARG A 111 -18.71 4.01 -38.40
C ARG A 111 -17.21 4.21 -38.54
N SER A 112 -16.75 3.70 -39.66
CA SER A 112 -16.03 4.34 -40.76
C SER A 112 -14.62 4.86 -40.55
N THR A 113 -13.74 4.20 -41.28
CA THR A 113 -12.35 4.52 -41.62
C THR A 113 -12.16 5.94 -42.16
N ALA A 114 -11.17 6.68 -41.64
CA ALA A 114 -10.52 7.75 -42.35
C ALA A 114 -9.01 7.79 -42.03
N ARG A 115 -8.26 8.05 -43.08
CA ARG A 115 -6.84 7.89 -43.30
C ARG A 115 -5.96 8.80 -42.44
N CYS A 116 -4.77 8.26 -42.15
CA CYS A 116 -3.54 8.97 -41.77
C CYS A 116 -3.16 10.03 -42.84
N ALA A 117 -2.76 11.19 -42.37
CA ALA A 117 -1.93 12.13 -43.16
C ALA A 117 -0.96 12.86 -42.20
N ASP A 118 0.29 12.87 -42.63
CA ASP A 118 1.49 13.46 -42.08
C ASP A 118 1.37 14.87 -41.50
N LEU A 119 2.07 15.12 -40.39
CA LEU A 119 2.63 16.45 -40.11
C LEU A 119 4.01 16.30 -39.46
N THR A 120 5.02 16.53 -40.27
CA THR A 120 6.42 16.74 -39.89
C THR A 120 6.65 18.19 -39.45
N HIS A 121 7.56 18.33 -38.46
CA HIS A 121 8.41 19.48 -38.14
C HIS A 121 7.78 20.80 -37.63
N GLY A 122 8.18 21.11 -36.40
CA GLY A 122 8.09 22.45 -35.83
C GLY A 122 9.02 22.59 -34.63
N GLN A 123 10.29 22.94 -34.86
CA GLN A 123 11.20 23.43 -33.84
C GLN A 123 10.69 24.78 -33.32
N LEU A 124 10.71 25.01 -32.01
CA LEU A 124 10.60 26.31 -31.37
C LEU A 124 11.78 26.55 -30.41
N PRO A 125 12.30 27.79 -30.39
CA PRO A 125 13.63 28.07 -29.85
C PRO A 125 13.68 28.44 -28.38
N LEU A 126 14.84 28.22 -27.79
CA LEU A 126 15.31 28.74 -26.51
C LEU A 126 15.49 30.25 -26.54
N HIS A 127 14.98 30.97 -25.54
CA HIS A 127 15.47 32.27 -25.08
C HIS A 127 15.28 32.37 -23.56
N THR A 128 16.33 32.36 -22.80
CA THR A 128 17.21 33.35 -22.15
C THR A 128 16.56 34.19 -21.05
N ASP A 129 17.14 34.02 -19.87
CA ASP A 129 17.46 34.97 -18.79
C ASP A 129 16.42 36.00 -18.31
N HIS A 130 16.08 35.88 -17.02
CA HIS A 130 15.97 37.02 -16.13
C HIS A 130 16.41 36.68 -14.70
N PRO A 131 17.23 37.52 -14.07
CA PRO A 131 17.69 37.33 -12.69
C PRO A 131 16.73 37.99 -11.69
N ASP A 132 16.88 37.59 -10.44
CA ASP A 132 16.30 38.16 -9.22
C ASP A 132 15.08 37.43 -8.64
N SER A 133 15.41 36.51 -7.73
CA SER A 133 14.58 36.21 -6.55
C SER A 133 15.44 35.62 -5.43
N PRO A 134 15.22 36.00 -4.17
CA PRO A 134 16.14 35.77 -3.07
C PRO A 134 16.06 34.38 -2.47
N GLY A 135 17.18 33.79 -2.25
CA GLY A 135 17.59 32.93 -1.14
C GLY A 135 16.69 31.77 -0.74
N LEU A 136 16.71 30.66 -1.48
CA LEU A 136 16.40 29.34 -0.97
C LEU A 136 17.72 28.67 -0.57
N ILE A 137 17.77 28.22 0.68
CA ILE A 137 18.90 27.51 1.26
C ILE A 137 19.20 26.28 0.43
N ALA A 138 20.36 26.28 -0.25
CA ALA A 138 20.87 25.14 -1.00
C ALA A 138 21.30 24.05 -0.01
N PHE A 139 20.66 22.89 -0.10
CA PHE A 139 21.21 21.67 0.49
C PHE A 139 22.39 21.22 -0.40
N PRO A 140 23.51 20.78 0.20
CA PRO A 140 24.67 20.34 -0.58
C PRO A 140 24.31 19.09 -1.40
N ASN A 141 24.48 19.16 -2.70
CA ASN A 141 24.44 18.04 -3.63
C ASN A 141 25.45 16.98 -3.19
N CYS A 142 24.99 15.79 -2.85
CA CYS A 142 25.81 14.61 -2.72
C CYS A 142 25.78 13.88 -4.06
N PRO A 143 26.89 13.84 -4.84
CA PRO A 143 26.89 13.29 -6.21
C PRO A 143 26.83 11.76 -6.29
N GLU A 144 26.92 11.05 -5.17
CA GLU A 144 26.99 9.57 -5.16
C GLU A 144 25.65 8.83 -5.25
N TYR A 145 24.52 9.53 -5.12
CA TYR A 145 23.19 8.87 -5.10
C TYR A 145 22.51 8.75 -6.47
N ASP A 146 22.92 9.51 -7.46
CA ASP A 146 22.35 9.44 -8.82
C ASP A 146 22.84 8.22 -9.62
N GLU A 147 24.05 7.71 -9.32
CA GLU A 147 24.59 6.55 -10.04
C GLU A 147 23.90 5.23 -9.67
N GLU A 148 23.46 5.03 -8.41
CA GLU A 148 22.77 3.81 -8.01
C GLU A 148 21.35 3.73 -8.59
N SER A 149 20.64 4.84 -8.67
CA SER A 149 19.31 4.92 -9.29
C SER A 149 19.38 4.65 -10.80
N ASP A 150 20.39 5.16 -11.47
CA ASP A 150 20.67 4.90 -12.87
C ASP A 150 21.20 3.48 -13.12
N VAL A 151 21.91 2.88 -12.17
CA VAL A 151 22.37 1.47 -12.25
C VAL A 151 21.16 0.53 -12.13
N LEU A 152 20.24 0.78 -11.23
CA LEU A 152 18.98 0.01 -11.13
C LEU A 152 18.13 0.19 -12.38
N ARG A 153 18.03 1.40 -12.93
CA ARG A 153 17.33 1.68 -14.19
C ARG A 153 18.02 1.02 -15.40
N ARG A 154 19.34 1.07 -15.49
CA ARG A 154 20.10 0.41 -16.57
C ARG A 154 20.10 -1.11 -16.43
N ALA A 155 20.18 -1.66 -15.21
CA ALA A 155 20.03 -3.10 -14.98
C ALA A 155 18.61 -3.60 -15.35
N PHE A 156 17.61 -2.74 -15.20
CA PHE A 156 16.25 -2.95 -15.68
C PHE A 156 16.16 -2.97 -17.21
N MET A 157 16.87 -2.05 -17.89
CA MET A 157 16.83 -1.89 -19.35
C MET A 157 17.77 -2.86 -20.12
N THR A 158 18.73 -3.48 -19.47
CA THR A 158 19.75 -4.33 -20.13
C THR A 158 19.60 -5.82 -19.91
N GLY A 159 18.45 -6.30 -19.39
CA GLY A 159 17.99 -7.70 -19.35
C GLY A 159 19.08 -8.75 -19.16
N GLY A 160 19.22 -9.30 -17.98
CA GLY A 160 20.03 -10.48 -17.72
C GLY A 160 19.29 -11.44 -16.80
N SER A 161 18.95 -12.60 -17.34
CA SER A 161 18.21 -13.70 -16.71
C SER A 161 18.73 -14.04 -15.31
N ALA A 162 17.90 -13.88 -14.28
CA ALA A 162 18.19 -14.39 -12.95
C ALA A 162 16.95 -15.08 -12.37
N ALA A 163 17.12 -16.31 -11.99
CA ALA A 163 16.12 -17.19 -11.41
C ALA A 163 15.49 -16.61 -10.13
N LEU A 164 14.19 -16.86 -9.95
CA LEU A 164 13.51 -16.79 -8.67
C LEU A 164 14.14 -17.80 -7.72
N ALA A 165 15.20 -17.38 -7.02
CA ALA A 165 15.57 -18.07 -5.82
C ALA A 165 14.55 -17.66 -4.75
N THR A 166 13.84 -18.61 -4.19
CA THR A 166 13.14 -18.48 -2.90
C THR A 166 14.18 -18.12 -1.84
N ALA A 167 14.59 -16.86 -1.82
CA ALA A 167 15.47 -16.35 -0.79
C ALA A 167 14.60 -16.17 0.45
N SER A 168 14.59 -17.18 1.31
CA SER A 168 14.27 -16.99 2.72
C SER A 168 15.15 -15.85 3.22
N LEU A 169 14.51 -14.74 3.57
CA LEU A 169 15.14 -13.53 4.12
C LEU A 169 15.63 -13.77 5.57
N GLY A 170 16.37 -14.82 5.79
CA GLY A 170 16.91 -15.20 7.08
C GLY A 170 17.77 -16.44 6.98
N GLY A 171 19.04 -16.33 6.55
CA GLY A 171 19.99 -17.42 6.52
C GLY A 171 21.36 -16.96 6.02
N ALA A 172 22.41 -17.44 6.67
CA ALA A 172 23.82 -17.15 6.45
C ALA A 172 24.29 -17.30 5.00
N PRO A 173 25.42 -16.69 4.60
CA PRO A 173 25.93 -16.73 3.24
C PRO A 173 26.47 -18.13 2.93
N HIS A 174 25.77 -18.89 2.12
CA HIS A 174 26.32 -20.07 1.48
C HIS A 174 26.75 -19.74 0.06
N ALA A 175 27.96 -20.23 -0.30
CA ALA A 175 28.61 -20.09 -1.56
C ALA A 175 27.69 -20.47 -2.75
N TRP A 176 27.57 -19.60 -3.70
CA TRP A 176 26.80 -19.76 -4.92
C TRP A 176 27.55 -20.62 -5.92
N SER A 177 27.14 -21.87 -6.08
CA SER A 177 27.49 -22.66 -7.26
C SER A 177 26.71 -22.17 -8.46
N ALA A 178 27.43 -21.93 -9.56
CA ALA A 178 26.90 -21.36 -10.79
C ALA A 178 26.16 -22.41 -11.65
N ASP A 179 24.98 -22.87 -11.20
CA ASP A 179 24.00 -23.44 -12.10
C ASP A 179 22.86 -22.42 -12.26
N ARG A 180 22.91 -21.67 -13.34
CA ARG A 180 21.83 -20.76 -13.73
C ARG A 180 20.61 -21.60 -14.11
N PRO A 181 19.49 -21.57 -13.33
CA PRO A 181 18.27 -22.12 -13.83
C PRO A 181 17.86 -21.32 -15.08
N THR A 182 17.64 -22.02 -16.16
CA THR A 182 17.10 -21.47 -17.41
C THR A 182 15.72 -20.89 -17.11
N CYS A 183 15.52 -19.60 -17.40
CA CYS A 183 14.20 -18.99 -17.37
C CYS A 183 13.25 -19.86 -18.19
N PRO A 184 12.07 -20.25 -17.68
CA PRO A 184 11.12 -21.03 -18.45
C PRO A 184 10.77 -20.27 -19.73
N ALA A 185 10.64 -20.97 -20.85
CA ALA A 185 10.31 -20.37 -22.13
C ALA A 185 8.99 -19.59 -22.12
N TYR A 186 8.13 -19.86 -21.14
CA TYR A 186 6.85 -19.18 -20.86
C TYR A 186 6.58 -19.22 -19.37
N ALA A 187 6.08 -18.10 -18.81
CA ALA A 187 5.63 -18.05 -17.42
C ALA A 187 4.29 -18.76 -17.24
N GLY A 188 4.15 -19.49 -16.13
CA GLY A 188 2.96 -20.25 -15.75
C GLY A 188 2.34 -19.78 -14.42
N ASP A 189 1.42 -20.57 -13.89
CA ASP A 189 0.72 -20.30 -12.62
C ASP A 189 1.69 -20.26 -11.42
N THR A 190 2.75 -21.08 -11.45
CA THR A 190 3.76 -21.15 -10.40
C THR A 190 4.52 -19.83 -10.29
N GLU A 191 4.96 -19.28 -11.42
CA GLU A 191 5.71 -18.03 -11.48
C GLU A 191 4.84 -16.84 -11.06
N ALA A 192 3.58 -16.80 -11.52
CA ALA A 192 2.63 -15.79 -11.09
C ALA A 192 2.37 -15.85 -9.57
N GLY A 193 2.19 -17.06 -9.02
CA GLY A 193 2.05 -17.26 -7.57
C GLY A 193 3.27 -16.80 -6.77
N ALA A 194 4.48 -17.00 -7.30
CA ALA A 194 5.71 -16.54 -6.66
C ALA A 194 5.81 -14.99 -6.60
N VAL A 195 5.37 -14.29 -7.65
CA VAL A 195 5.32 -12.83 -7.65
C VAL A 195 4.32 -12.31 -6.61
N GLU A 196 3.13 -12.90 -6.52
CA GLU A 196 2.11 -12.55 -5.53
C GLU A 196 2.60 -12.80 -4.10
N GLU A 197 3.30 -13.90 -3.86
CA GLU A 197 3.91 -14.19 -2.56
C GLU A 197 5.00 -13.18 -2.18
N ALA A 198 5.82 -12.74 -3.14
CA ALA A 198 6.81 -11.70 -2.93
C ALA A 198 6.16 -10.37 -2.48
N VAL A 199 5.04 -9.99 -3.08
CA VAL A 199 4.26 -8.80 -2.67
C VAL A 199 3.81 -8.92 -1.21
N ARG A 200 3.21 -10.07 -0.84
CA ARG A 200 2.74 -10.30 0.53
C ARG A 200 3.88 -10.25 1.53
N HIS A 201 4.99 -10.88 1.21
CA HIS A 201 6.15 -10.94 2.09
C HIS A 201 6.77 -9.55 2.33
N ILE A 202 6.92 -8.76 1.27
CA ILE A 202 7.45 -7.39 1.38
C ILE A 202 6.54 -6.54 2.29
N ARG A 203 5.23 -6.61 2.13
CA ARG A 203 4.29 -5.87 2.97
C ARG A 203 4.38 -6.25 4.45
N LEU A 204 4.46 -7.56 4.75
CA LEU A 204 4.63 -8.04 6.11
C LEU A 204 5.93 -7.56 6.76
N LEU A 205 7.01 -7.51 5.99
CA LEU A 205 8.30 -7.03 6.49
C LEU A 205 8.29 -5.51 6.69
N ASP A 206 7.65 -4.75 5.80
CA ASP A 206 7.50 -3.29 5.94
C ASP A 206 6.73 -2.91 7.20
N ASP A 207 5.61 -3.57 7.48
CA ASP A 207 4.80 -3.36 8.69
C ASP A 207 5.62 -3.51 9.99
N ARG A 208 6.67 -4.33 9.97
CA ARG A 208 7.52 -4.62 11.12
C ARG A 208 8.78 -3.79 11.19
N HIS A 209 9.43 -3.57 10.05
CA HIS A 209 10.80 -3.08 10.00
C HIS A 209 10.98 -1.74 9.28
N GLY A 210 9.96 -1.27 8.52
CA GLY A 210 10.05 -0.06 7.70
C GLY A 210 10.87 -0.26 6.42
N GLY A 211 10.99 0.80 5.62
CA GLY A 211 11.46 0.72 4.23
C GLY A 211 12.95 0.65 4.01
N ALA A 212 13.79 1.30 4.85
CA ALA A 212 15.18 1.59 4.49
C ALA A 212 16.04 0.35 4.24
N GLY A 213 15.95 -0.68 5.11
CA GLY A 213 16.70 -1.93 4.95
C GLY A 213 16.11 -2.90 3.91
N LEU A 214 14.85 -2.70 3.50
CA LEU A 214 14.14 -3.62 2.61
C LEU A 214 14.21 -3.19 1.14
N TYR A 215 14.38 -1.91 0.84
CA TYR A 215 14.32 -1.36 -0.51
C TYR A 215 15.25 -2.09 -1.49
N HIS A 216 16.54 -2.21 -1.16
CA HIS A 216 17.52 -2.88 -2.03
C HIS A 216 17.22 -4.38 -2.21
N ARG A 217 16.71 -5.04 -1.16
CA ARG A 217 16.35 -6.47 -1.20
C ARG A 217 15.11 -6.73 -2.07
N ALA A 218 14.17 -5.80 -2.09
CA ALA A 218 12.94 -5.89 -2.89
C ALA A 218 13.14 -5.66 -4.39
N ALA A 219 14.26 -5.07 -4.80
CA ALA A 219 14.62 -4.85 -6.21
C ALA A 219 14.79 -6.16 -7.00
N GLY A 220 15.28 -7.24 -6.36
CA GLY A 220 15.45 -8.55 -6.99
C GLY A 220 14.12 -9.15 -7.47
N PRO A 221 13.15 -9.39 -6.57
CA PRO A 221 11.82 -9.86 -6.93
C PRO A 221 11.13 -9.01 -8.01
N LEU A 222 11.26 -7.67 -7.94
CA LEU A 222 10.68 -6.78 -8.94
C LEU A 222 11.27 -7.02 -10.34
N ARG A 223 12.60 -7.13 -10.44
CA ARG A 223 13.27 -7.44 -11.70
C ARG A 223 12.77 -8.76 -12.29
N THR A 224 12.70 -9.80 -11.47
CA THR A 224 12.21 -11.10 -11.91
C THR A 224 10.76 -11.05 -12.40
N ALA A 225 9.90 -10.27 -11.74
CA ALA A 225 8.51 -10.10 -12.19
C ALA A 225 8.44 -9.51 -13.61
N TYR A 226 9.31 -8.54 -13.94
CA TYR A 226 9.36 -7.97 -15.29
C TYR A 226 9.98 -8.94 -16.31
N GLU A 227 11.02 -9.70 -15.93
CA GLU A 227 11.58 -10.77 -16.79
C GLU A 227 10.53 -11.81 -17.13
N LEU A 228 9.62 -12.15 -16.21
CA LEU A 228 8.51 -13.07 -16.45
C LEU A 228 7.44 -12.47 -17.37
N LEU A 229 7.16 -11.15 -17.27
CA LEU A 229 6.30 -10.46 -18.20
C LEU A 229 6.88 -10.45 -19.64
N ASP A 230 8.19 -10.21 -19.76
CA ASP A 230 8.90 -10.20 -21.05
C ASP A 230 8.98 -11.60 -21.69
N ALA A 231 9.13 -12.66 -20.88
CA ALA A 231 9.09 -14.04 -21.35
C ALA A 231 7.72 -14.43 -21.93
N GLY A 232 6.66 -13.72 -21.53
CA GLY A 232 5.30 -13.95 -21.94
C GLY A 232 4.68 -15.22 -21.36
N THR A 233 3.43 -15.46 -21.68
CA THR A 233 2.65 -16.61 -21.22
C THR A 233 1.68 -17.09 -22.28
N ARG A 234 1.28 -18.35 -22.20
CA ARG A 234 0.26 -18.97 -23.08
C ARG A 234 -1.17 -18.76 -22.57
N SER A 235 -1.34 -18.28 -21.37
CA SER A 235 -2.64 -18.11 -20.71
C SER A 235 -2.91 -16.64 -20.39
N GLN A 236 -4.01 -16.10 -20.90
CA GLN A 236 -4.43 -14.73 -20.57
C GLN A 236 -4.62 -14.55 -19.06
N ALA A 237 -5.14 -15.57 -18.37
CA ALA A 237 -5.32 -15.51 -16.92
C ALA A 237 -3.98 -15.40 -16.16
N VAL A 238 -2.93 -16.07 -16.65
CA VAL A 238 -1.57 -15.94 -16.09
C VAL A 238 -0.98 -14.56 -16.44
N ALA A 239 -1.19 -14.07 -17.67
CA ALA A 239 -0.78 -12.72 -18.06
C ALA A 239 -1.40 -11.64 -17.14
N ASP A 240 -2.71 -11.72 -16.93
CA ASP A 240 -3.44 -10.77 -16.06
C ASP A 240 -2.87 -10.78 -14.63
N ARG A 241 -2.57 -11.97 -14.09
CA ARG A 241 -1.96 -12.13 -12.76
C ARG A 241 -0.55 -11.57 -12.70
N LEU A 242 0.27 -11.84 -13.69
CA LEU A 242 1.65 -11.33 -13.74
C LEU A 242 1.66 -9.81 -13.82
N HIS A 243 0.79 -9.20 -14.63
CA HIS A 243 0.68 -7.74 -14.68
C HIS A 243 0.23 -7.16 -13.34
N ALA A 244 -0.82 -7.72 -12.73
CA ALA A 244 -1.30 -7.28 -11.43
C ALA A 244 -0.21 -7.44 -10.35
N GLY A 245 0.44 -8.60 -10.30
CA GLY A 245 1.50 -8.89 -9.34
C GLY A 245 2.73 -8.01 -9.52
N ALA A 246 3.20 -7.80 -10.75
CA ALA A 246 4.34 -6.92 -11.03
C ALA A 246 4.02 -5.46 -10.68
N GLY A 247 2.82 -4.98 -10.99
CA GLY A 247 2.36 -3.66 -10.63
C GLY A 247 2.27 -3.46 -9.12
N GLU A 248 1.70 -4.40 -8.37
CA GLU A 248 1.63 -4.37 -6.91
C GLU A 248 3.03 -4.47 -6.27
N LEU A 249 3.94 -5.21 -6.89
CA LEU A 249 5.33 -5.30 -6.45
C LEU A 249 6.07 -3.98 -6.67
N ALA A 250 5.87 -3.34 -7.84
CA ALA A 250 6.40 -2.01 -8.11
C ALA A 250 5.87 -0.97 -7.11
N LEU A 251 4.57 -1.01 -6.75
CA LEU A 251 4.00 -0.15 -5.71
C LEU A 251 4.63 -0.41 -4.34
N SER A 252 4.86 -1.68 -3.99
CA SER A 252 5.49 -2.04 -2.72
C SER A 252 6.94 -1.54 -2.65
N VAL A 253 7.74 -1.74 -3.70
CA VAL A 253 9.12 -1.22 -3.79
C VAL A 253 9.14 0.30 -3.80
N GLY A 254 8.21 0.93 -4.53
CA GLY A 254 8.04 2.39 -4.53
C GLY A 254 7.68 2.94 -3.15
N TRP A 255 6.89 2.21 -2.37
CA TRP A 255 6.59 2.57 -0.99
C TRP A 255 7.83 2.51 -0.08
N LEU A 256 8.63 1.43 -0.20
CA LEU A 256 9.89 1.32 0.54
C LEU A 256 10.86 2.47 0.21
N ALA A 257 10.94 2.85 -1.07
CA ALA A 257 11.71 4.02 -1.51
C ALA A 257 11.16 5.32 -0.90
N HIS A 258 9.83 5.51 -0.90
CA HIS A 258 9.18 6.68 -0.32
C HIS A 258 9.48 6.81 1.19
N ASP A 259 9.30 5.73 1.95
CA ASP A 259 9.56 5.70 3.40
C ASP A 259 11.04 5.92 3.75
N SER A 260 11.92 5.58 2.80
CA SER A 260 13.38 5.81 2.89
C SER A 260 13.81 7.21 2.42
N GLY A 261 12.87 8.10 2.06
CA GLY A 261 13.17 9.44 1.55
C GLY A 261 13.66 9.49 0.09
N ARG A 262 13.67 8.36 -0.62
CA ARG A 262 14.11 8.23 -2.03
C ARG A 262 12.97 8.60 -2.97
N TYR A 263 12.56 9.86 -2.96
CA TYR A 263 11.34 10.34 -3.65
C TYR A 263 11.40 10.20 -5.18
N ALA A 264 12.57 10.31 -5.78
CA ALA A 264 12.76 10.13 -7.22
C ALA A 264 12.52 8.67 -7.64
N ASP A 265 13.06 7.71 -6.88
CA ASP A 265 12.90 6.29 -7.12
C ASP A 265 11.44 5.88 -6.88
N ALA A 266 10.85 6.34 -5.78
CA ALA A 266 9.42 6.10 -5.49
C ALA A 266 8.53 6.57 -6.64
N ARG A 267 8.78 7.77 -7.17
CA ARG A 267 8.06 8.32 -8.32
C ARG A 267 8.19 7.44 -9.56
N SER A 268 9.39 6.93 -9.83
CA SER A 268 9.65 6.05 -10.97
C SER A 268 8.87 4.74 -10.85
N HIS A 269 8.91 4.09 -9.67
CA HIS A 269 8.18 2.85 -9.42
C HIS A 269 6.66 3.04 -9.49
N TYR A 270 6.12 4.16 -8.99
CA TYR A 270 4.67 4.44 -9.09
C TYR A 270 4.24 4.73 -10.52
N ALA A 271 5.09 5.39 -11.32
CA ALA A 271 4.81 5.60 -12.74
C ALA A 271 4.80 4.28 -13.53
N GLU A 272 5.73 3.37 -13.22
CA GLU A 272 5.80 2.02 -13.80
C GLU A 272 4.55 1.21 -13.44
N ALA A 273 4.17 1.19 -12.15
CA ALA A 273 2.95 0.51 -11.72
C ALA A 273 1.70 1.08 -12.41
N LEU A 274 1.62 2.39 -12.61
CA LEU A 274 0.52 3.04 -13.32
C LEU A 274 0.48 2.62 -14.80
N ALA A 275 1.63 2.53 -15.46
CA ALA A 275 1.72 2.05 -16.84
C ALA A 275 1.27 0.60 -16.93
N THR A 276 1.74 -0.26 -16.03
CA THR A 276 1.35 -1.68 -15.93
C THR A 276 -0.16 -1.84 -15.69
N ALA A 277 -0.74 -1.03 -14.78
CA ALA A 277 -2.18 -1.03 -14.54
C ALA A 277 -3.01 -0.71 -15.79
N ARG A 278 -2.54 0.23 -16.60
CA ARG A 278 -3.22 0.62 -17.85
C ARG A 278 -3.10 -0.43 -18.94
N VAL A 279 -1.94 -1.07 -19.06
CA VAL A 279 -1.74 -2.20 -19.99
C VAL A 279 -2.65 -3.37 -19.62
N ALA A 280 -2.75 -3.66 -18.31
CA ALA A 280 -3.61 -4.72 -17.78
C ALA A 280 -5.11 -4.36 -17.75
N ALA A 281 -5.47 -3.10 -18.01
CA ALA A 281 -6.81 -2.56 -17.80
C ALA A 281 -7.35 -2.87 -16.38
N ASP A 282 -6.48 -2.73 -15.35
CA ASP A 282 -6.80 -2.98 -13.94
C ASP A 282 -7.06 -1.65 -13.20
N PRO A 283 -8.32 -1.27 -12.98
CA PRO A 283 -8.66 -0.03 -12.31
C PRO A 283 -8.34 -0.04 -10.82
N ALA A 284 -8.21 -1.21 -10.18
CA ALA A 284 -7.84 -1.30 -8.77
C ALA A 284 -6.36 -0.98 -8.58
N LEU A 285 -5.50 -1.55 -9.44
CA LEU A 285 -4.08 -1.24 -9.48
C LEU A 285 -3.84 0.23 -9.88
N GLU A 286 -4.60 0.76 -10.85
CA GLU A 286 -4.53 2.17 -11.24
C GLU A 286 -4.88 3.10 -10.07
N ALA A 287 -5.95 2.81 -9.34
CA ALA A 287 -6.34 3.58 -8.15
C ALA A 287 -5.29 3.51 -7.03
N HIS A 288 -4.64 2.34 -6.83
CA HIS A 288 -3.54 2.18 -5.87
C HIS A 288 -2.32 3.02 -6.27
N ALA A 289 -1.92 2.98 -7.54
CA ALA A 289 -0.81 3.78 -8.05
C ALA A 289 -1.05 5.29 -7.84
N PHE A 290 -2.24 5.77 -8.14
CA PHE A 290 -2.61 7.16 -7.88
C PHE A 290 -2.67 7.51 -6.38
N CYS A 291 -3.14 6.60 -5.52
CA CYS A 291 -3.16 6.78 -4.07
C CYS A 291 -1.74 7.05 -3.55
N ASN A 292 -0.77 6.21 -3.94
CA ASN A 292 0.62 6.35 -3.51
C ASN A 292 1.31 7.56 -4.16
N THR A 293 1.01 7.85 -5.43
CA THR A 293 1.49 9.07 -6.11
C THR A 293 1.00 10.34 -5.41
N ALA A 294 -0.26 10.38 -4.96
CA ALA A 294 -0.80 11.52 -4.22
C ALA A 294 -0.07 11.71 -2.88
N PHE A 295 0.20 10.63 -2.18
CA PHE A 295 0.91 10.66 -0.91
C PHE A 295 2.35 11.15 -1.08
N LEU A 296 3.09 10.57 -2.03
CA LEU A 296 4.43 10.99 -2.37
C LEU A 296 4.49 12.48 -2.79
N ALA A 297 3.54 12.92 -3.60
CA ALA A 297 3.50 14.31 -4.07
C ALA A 297 3.30 15.29 -2.90
N ARG A 298 2.47 14.93 -1.91
CA ARG A 298 2.31 15.71 -0.68
C ARG A 298 3.64 15.80 0.08
N ASP A 299 4.26 14.65 0.36
CA ASP A 299 5.50 14.59 1.16
C ASP A 299 6.69 15.24 0.44
N ALA A 300 6.66 15.28 -0.90
CA ALA A 300 7.64 15.99 -1.73
C ALA A 300 7.35 17.49 -1.91
N GLY A 301 6.38 18.08 -1.15
CA GLY A 301 6.04 19.50 -1.25
C GLY A 301 5.35 19.92 -2.55
N ARG A 302 4.66 18.98 -3.22
CA ARG A 302 3.92 19.22 -4.50
C ARG A 302 2.41 19.04 -4.32
N PRO A 303 1.76 19.88 -3.49
CA PRO A 303 0.38 19.66 -3.06
C PRO A 303 -0.63 19.73 -4.22
N ARG A 304 -0.40 20.53 -5.27
CA ARG A 304 -1.27 20.54 -6.45
C ARG A 304 -1.25 19.20 -7.20
N GLU A 305 -0.08 18.55 -7.29
CA GLU A 305 0.05 17.21 -7.87
C GLU A 305 -0.68 16.18 -6.99
N ALA A 306 -0.56 16.29 -5.66
CA ALA A 306 -1.26 15.42 -4.72
C ALA A 306 -2.78 15.45 -4.91
N VAL A 307 -3.39 16.64 -5.02
CA VAL A 307 -4.82 16.78 -5.29
C VAL A 307 -5.22 16.11 -6.61
N ARG A 308 -4.48 16.37 -7.69
CA ARG A 308 -4.80 15.81 -9.01
C ARG A 308 -4.67 14.29 -9.05
N ALA A 309 -3.61 13.75 -8.44
CA ALA A 309 -3.41 12.30 -8.35
C ALA A 309 -4.53 11.63 -7.52
N ALA A 310 -4.90 12.21 -6.38
CA ALA A 310 -6.00 11.70 -5.57
C ALA A 310 -7.34 11.72 -6.32
N GLN A 311 -7.64 12.78 -7.07
CA GLN A 311 -8.84 12.88 -7.90
C GLN A 311 -8.84 11.85 -9.04
N ALA A 312 -7.68 11.63 -9.69
CA ALA A 312 -7.53 10.60 -10.71
C ALA A 312 -7.76 9.19 -10.12
N GLY A 313 -7.21 8.92 -8.92
CA GLY A 313 -7.46 7.68 -8.20
C GLY A 313 -8.94 7.46 -7.86
N GLN A 314 -9.63 8.50 -7.41
CA GLN A 314 -11.09 8.46 -7.17
C GLN A 314 -11.87 8.14 -8.46
N GLN A 315 -11.42 8.66 -9.60
CA GLN A 315 -12.04 8.36 -10.89
C GLN A 315 -11.83 6.89 -11.27
N ALA A 316 -10.62 6.35 -11.13
CA ALA A 316 -10.31 4.95 -11.39
C ALA A 316 -11.10 4.02 -10.47
N ALA A 317 -11.28 4.41 -9.20
CA ALA A 317 -11.97 3.60 -8.18
C ALA A 317 -13.51 3.61 -8.29
N ARG A 318 -14.13 4.47 -9.10
CA ARG A 318 -15.60 4.64 -9.13
C ARG A 318 -16.40 3.36 -9.36
N GLY A 319 -15.87 2.46 -10.19
CA GLY A 319 -16.54 1.20 -10.55
C GLY A 319 -16.24 0.02 -9.63
N LEU A 320 -15.34 0.18 -8.63
CA LEU A 320 -14.84 -0.93 -7.83
C LEU A 320 -15.77 -1.36 -6.68
N GLY A 321 -16.77 -0.54 -6.35
CA GLY A 321 -17.70 -0.88 -5.25
C GLY A 321 -17.09 -0.78 -3.85
N SER A 322 -15.90 -0.16 -3.69
CA SER A 322 -15.18 0.01 -2.41
C SER A 322 -15.31 1.44 -1.87
N PRO A 323 -16.23 1.71 -0.93
CA PRO A 323 -16.28 2.99 -0.23
C PRO A 323 -15.03 3.25 0.60
N HIS A 324 -14.39 2.18 1.09
CA HIS A 324 -13.17 2.26 1.90
C HIS A 324 -12.01 2.82 1.08
N LEU A 325 -11.80 2.34 -0.14
CA LEU A 325 -10.80 2.89 -1.06
C LEU A 325 -11.08 4.34 -1.43
N LEU A 326 -12.35 4.67 -1.72
CA LEU A 326 -12.75 6.05 -1.99
C LEU A 326 -12.54 6.97 -0.78
N SER A 327 -12.70 6.45 0.45
CA SER A 327 -12.39 7.17 1.68
C SER A 327 -10.91 7.51 1.77
N LEU A 328 -10.02 6.53 1.57
CA LEU A 328 -8.57 6.76 1.59
C LEU A 328 -8.14 7.78 0.52
N LEU A 329 -8.67 7.66 -0.69
CA LEU A 329 -8.39 8.62 -1.76
C LEU A 329 -8.88 10.03 -1.45
N ALA A 330 -10.01 10.17 -0.75
CA ALA A 330 -10.49 11.46 -0.28
C ALA A 330 -9.58 12.05 0.81
N LEU A 331 -8.97 11.23 1.67
CA LEU A 331 -7.95 11.67 2.64
C LEU A 331 -6.67 12.13 1.93
N ARG A 332 -6.24 11.41 0.87
CA ARG A 332 -5.10 11.86 0.04
C ARG A 332 -5.37 13.23 -0.61
N GLU A 333 -6.59 13.45 -1.09
CA GLU A 333 -7.03 14.74 -1.61
C GLU A 333 -7.03 15.82 -0.53
N ALA A 334 -7.54 15.51 0.67
CA ALA A 334 -7.53 16.41 1.82
C ALA A 334 -6.11 16.86 2.20
N GLY A 335 -5.15 15.92 2.23
CA GLY A 335 -3.73 16.24 2.47
C GLY A 335 -3.15 17.17 1.41
N GLY A 336 -3.54 17.01 0.16
CA GLY A 336 -3.16 17.92 -0.93
C GLY A 336 -3.73 19.34 -0.73
N TRP A 337 -5.02 19.48 -0.38
CA TRP A 337 -5.65 20.77 -0.08
C TRP A 337 -5.05 21.41 1.18
N ALA A 338 -4.76 20.63 2.22
CA ALA A 338 -4.07 21.13 3.42
C ALA A 338 -2.69 21.69 3.07
N GLY A 339 -1.92 21.00 2.24
CA GLY A 339 -0.61 21.49 1.77
C GLY A 339 -0.68 22.75 0.90
N LEU A 340 -1.84 23.07 0.32
CA LEU A 340 -2.11 24.33 -0.37
C LEU A 340 -2.61 25.45 0.58
N GLY A 341 -2.84 25.16 1.87
CA GLY A 341 -3.47 26.06 2.81
C GLY A 341 -4.98 26.24 2.57
N ASP A 342 -5.60 25.45 1.68
CA ASP A 342 -7.04 25.50 1.43
C ASP A 342 -7.82 24.74 2.49
N THR A 343 -8.15 25.42 3.56
CA THR A 343 -8.94 24.89 4.69
C THR A 343 -10.32 24.41 4.23
N SER A 344 -10.96 25.10 3.28
CA SER A 344 -12.29 24.73 2.80
C SER A 344 -12.27 23.43 2.00
N GLY A 345 -11.36 23.33 1.03
CA GLY A 345 -11.14 22.13 0.24
C GLY A 345 -10.77 20.92 1.11
N CYS A 346 -9.86 21.12 2.08
CA CYS A 346 -9.46 20.10 3.04
C CYS A 346 -10.66 19.60 3.84
N ARG A 347 -11.43 20.48 4.49
CA ARG A 347 -12.61 20.09 5.30
C ARG A 347 -13.67 19.36 4.49
N GLN A 348 -13.93 19.76 3.25
CA GLN A 348 -14.87 19.08 2.38
C GLN A 348 -14.40 17.65 2.02
N ALA A 349 -13.12 17.50 1.75
CA ALA A 349 -12.52 16.19 1.45
C ALA A 349 -12.54 15.28 2.68
N LEU A 350 -12.17 15.79 3.88
CA LEU A 350 -12.26 15.06 5.15
C LEU A 350 -13.70 14.59 5.45
N ALA A 351 -14.68 15.49 5.34
CA ALA A 351 -16.09 15.13 5.56
C ALA A 351 -16.59 14.08 4.56
N ARG A 352 -16.08 14.09 3.32
CA ARG A 352 -16.36 13.05 2.34
C ARG A 352 -15.72 11.72 2.73
N ALA A 353 -14.45 11.74 3.17
CA ALA A 353 -13.73 10.56 3.63
C ALA A 353 -14.44 9.87 4.80
N GLN A 354 -14.82 10.62 5.81
CA GLN A 354 -15.54 10.11 7.00
C GLN A 354 -16.88 9.47 6.62
N ARG A 355 -17.68 10.11 5.75
CA ARG A 355 -18.95 9.51 5.28
C ARG A 355 -18.75 8.20 4.49
N LEU A 356 -17.66 8.11 3.73
CA LEU A 356 -17.34 6.90 2.98
C LEU A 356 -16.81 5.80 3.90
N PHE A 357 -15.96 6.15 4.86
CA PHE A 357 -15.45 5.24 5.88
C PHE A 357 -16.56 4.60 6.72
N ALA A 358 -17.54 5.41 7.12
CA ALA A 358 -18.71 4.96 7.90
C ALA A 358 -19.57 3.90 7.18
N ARG A 359 -19.38 3.69 5.87
CA ARG A 359 -20.04 2.59 5.13
C ARG A 359 -19.45 1.21 5.41
N GLY A 360 -18.31 1.17 6.12
CA GLY A 360 -17.62 -0.05 6.55
C GLY A 360 -16.88 -0.78 5.44
N VAL A 361 -16.14 -1.79 5.88
CA VAL A 361 -15.33 -2.68 5.03
C VAL A 361 -16.25 -3.58 4.20
N ARG A 362 -15.86 -3.85 2.95
CA ARG A 362 -16.58 -4.71 2.00
C ARG A 362 -15.68 -5.80 1.42
N ASP A 363 -16.29 -6.86 0.92
CA ASP A 363 -15.57 -7.93 0.21
C ASP A 363 -14.92 -7.45 -1.10
N ASP A 364 -15.42 -6.34 -1.67
CA ASP A 364 -14.86 -5.68 -2.86
C ASP A 364 -13.65 -4.78 -2.55
N ASP A 365 -13.30 -4.59 -1.28
CA ASP A 365 -12.15 -3.77 -0.92
C ASP A 365 -10.85 -4.44 -1.41
N PRO A 366 -9.93 -3.68 -2.04
CA PRO A 366 -8.64 -4.24 -2.44
C PRO A 366 -7.86 -4.78 -1.24
N GLU A 367 -7.16 -5.90 -1.44
CA GLU A 367 -6.42 -6.60 -0.39
C GLU A 367 -5.39 -5.71 0.32
N TRP A 368 -4.70 -4.87 -0.44
CA TRP A 368 -3.69 -3.96 0.10
C TRP A 368 -4.25 -2.93 1.10
N MET A 369 -5.58 -2.73 1.12
CA MET A 369 -6.27 -1.83 2.05
C MET A 369 -6.34 -2.35 3.49
N SER A 370 -5.80 -3.53 3.79
CA SER A 370 -5.87 -4.16 5.13
C SER A 370 -5.31 -3.28 6.27
N PHE A 371 -4.40 -2.36 5.95
CA PHE A 371 -3.85 -1.38 6.91
C PHE A 371 -4.84 -0.24 7.22
N PHE A 372 -5.76 0.07 6.30
CA PHE A 372 -6.63 1.24 6.40
C PHE A 372 -7.80 0.97 7.35
N GLY A 373 -7.63 1.35 8.58
CA GLY A 373 -8.63 1.27 9.64
C GLY A 373 -8.83 2.64 10.31
N GLU A 374 -9.51 2.64 11.45
CA GLU A 374 -9.82 3.86 12.19
C GLU A 374 -8.54 4.60 12.64
N ALA A 375 -7.51 3.87 13.06
CA ALA A 375 -6.22 4.48 13.42
C ALA A 375 -5.56 5.24 12.26
N GLU A 376 -5.64 4.70 11.03
CA GLU A 376 -5.09 5.36 9.85
C GLU A 376 -5.94 6.54 9.40
N LEU A 377 -7.27 6.45 9.53
CA LEU A 377 -8.19 7.57 9.29
C LEU A 377 -7.80 8.76 10.19
N GLU A 378 -7.71 8.52 11.50
CA GLU A 378 -7.33 9.52 12.49
C GLU A 378 -5.93 10.11 12.23
N GLY A 379 -4.94 9.26 11.93
CA GLY A 379 -3.59 9.71 11.62
C GLY A 379 -3.52 10.60 10.38
N LEU A 380 -4.27 10.28 9.32
CA LEU A 380 -4.34 11.10 8.12
C LEU A 380 -5.11 12.41 8.33
N GLU A 381 -6.12 12.43 9.20
CA GLU A 381 -6.79 13.65 9.64
C GLU A 381 -5.84 14.54 10.46
N ALA A 382 -5.06 13.96 11.40
CA ALA A 382 -4.03 14.66 12.13
C ALA A 382 -3.06 15.39 11.21
N GLN A 383 -2.54 14.68 10.19
CA GLN A 383 -1.63 15.26 9.21
C GLN A 383 -2.23 16.43 8.42
N CYS A 384 -3.53 16.37 8.12
CA CYS A 384 -4.22 17.47 7.44
C CYS A 384 -4.33 18.72 8.35
N TRP A 385 -4.70 18.53 9.63
CA TRP A 385 -4.82 19.62 10.56
C TRP A 385 -3.45 20.20 10.94
N SER A 386 -2.43 19.36 11.07
CA SER A 386 -1.03 19.78 11.29
C SER A 386 -0.54 20.67 10.14
N ALA A 387 -0.77 20.26 8.89
CA ALA A 387 -0.40 21.03 7.71
C ALA A 387 -1.13 22.38 7.60
N LEU A 388 -2.33 22.51 8.19
CA LEU A 388 -3.10 23.75 8.27
C LEU A 388 -2.75 24.59 9.52
N GLY A 389 -1.85 24.12 10.41
CA GLY A 389 -1.50 24.81 11.64
C GLY A 389 -2.58 24.79 12.72
N VAL A 390 -3.57 23.88 12.62
CA VAL A 390 -4.67 23.73 13.59
C VAL A 390 -4.25 22.69 14.63
N TRP A 391 -3.28 23.05 15.46
CA TRP A 391 -2.52 22.13 16.33
C TRP A 391 -3.39 21.40 17.35
N ASP A 392 -4.44 22.03 17.89
CA ASP A 392 -5.35 21.36 18.83
C ASP A 392 -6.01 20.13 18.20
N ARG A 393 -6.56 20.30 16.99
CA ARG A 393 -7.17 19.18 16.27
C ARG A 393 -6.14 18.15 15.82
N ALA A 394 -4.96 18.61 15.38
CA ALA A 394 -3.89 17.73 14.95
C ALA A 394 -3.48 16.79 16.10
N ALA A 395 -3.18 17.35 17.28
CA ALA A 395 -2.79 16.58 18.46
C ALA A 395 -3.90 15.62 18.93
N ASP A 396 -5.17 16.06 18.95
CA ASP A 396 -6.30 15.21 19.35
C ASP A 396 -6.45 13.99 18.42
N HIS A 397 -6.41 14.20 17.11
CA HIS A 397 -6.46 13.13 16.11
C HIS A 397 -5.23 12.22 16.17
N ALA A 398 -4.01 12.79 16.29
CA ALA A 398 -2.78 12.00 16.44
C ALA A 398 -2.81 11.13 17.70
N GLN A 399 -3.29 11.67 18.83
CA GLN A 399 -3.45 10.90 20.05
C GLN A 399 -4.47 9.76 19.90
N GLN A 400 -5.57 10.00 19.18
CA GLN A 400 -6.55 8.97 18.87
C GLN A 400 -5.95 7.88 17.97
N ALA A 401 -5.18 8.25 16.95
CA ALA A 401 -4.48 7.31 16.09
C ALA A 401 -3.53 6.40 16.90
N VAL A 402 -2.75 6.97 17.84
CA VAL A 402 -1.87 6.19 18.73
C VAL A 402 -2.66 5.21 19.60
N ARG A 403 -3.82 5.63 20.15
CA ARG A 403 -4.66 4.77 20.99
C ARG A 403 -5.29 3.61 20.22
N LEU A 404 -5.70 3.84 18.98
CA LEU A 404 -6.40 2.87 18.14
C LEU A 404 -5.45 1.92 17.42
N GLN A 405 -4.16 2.27 17.30
CA GLN A 405 -3.23 1.49 16.50
C GLN A 405 -2.91 0.16 17.15
N LYS A 406 -3.06 -0.89 16.36
CA LYS A 406 -2.83 -2.28 16.81
C LYS A 406 -1.35 -2.56 17.04
N PRO A 407 -1.00 -3.39 18.05
CA PRO A 407 0.40 -3.63 18.45
C PRO A 407 1.32 -4.16 17.35
N HIS A 408 0.82 -4.95 16.41
CA HIS A 408 1.63 -5.55 15.35
C HIS A 408 2.04 -4.57 14.25
N PHE A 409 1.37 -3.43 14.10
CA PHE A 409 1.78 -2.35 13.20
C PHE A 409 2.83 -1.45 13.87
N THR A 410 3.99 -2.02 14.19
CA THR A 410 5.05 -1.33 14.94
C THR A 410 5.49 -0.05 14.25
N ARG A 411 5.65 -0.09 12.92
CA ARG A 411 6.01 1.07 12.11
C ARG A 411 4.96 2.20 12.22
N ASN A 412 3.68 1.90 12.08
CA ASN A 412 2.63 2.92 12.18
C ASN A 412 2.47 3.46 13.60
N ARG A 413 2.75 2.65 14.62
CA ARG A 413 2.82 3.12 16.02
C ARG A 413 3.94 4.15 16.19
N ALA A 414 5.13 3.87 15.66
CA ALA A 414 6.24 4.82 15.66
C ALA A 414 5.86 6.11 14.94
N LEU A 415 5.25 5.99 13.75
CA LEU A 415 4.82 7.12 12.92
C LEU A 415 3.84 8.03 13.66
N PHE A 416 2.73 7.49 14.14
CA PHE A 416 1.69 8.29 14.82
C PHE A 416 2.17 8.87 16.15
N THR A 417 3.08 8.18 16.86
CA THR A 417 3.68 8.71 18.07
C THR A 417 4.65 9.86 17.77
N ALA A 418 5.40 9.79 16.67
CA ALA A 418 6.26 10.89 16.21
C ALA A 418 5.44 12.10 15.71
N GLU A 419 4.31 11.85 15.02
CA GLU A 419 3.34 12.89 14.64
C GLU A 419 2.81 13.62 15.87
N LEU A 420 2.33 12.85 16.85
CA LEU A 420 1.84 13.39 18.12
C LEU A 420 2.90 14.26 18.82
N ALA A 421 4.15 13.82 18.86
CA ALA A 421 5.24 14.60 19.45
C ALA A 421 5.41 15.95 18.75
N GLY A 422 5.35 15.97 17.42
CA GLY A 422 5.44 17.18 16.60
C GLY A 422 4.26 18.15 16.83
N ASP A 423 3.04 17.64 16.91
CA ASP A 423 1.82 18.41 17.08
C ASP A 423 1.71 18.98 18.51
N LEU A 424 2.05 18.19 19.53
CA LEU A 424 2.12 18.64 20.92
C LEU A 424 3.19 19.73 21.10
N ALA A 425 4.37 19.57 20.48
CA ALA A 425 5.41 20.59 20.49
C ALA A 425 4.95 21.89 19.83
N ALA A 426 4.19 21.80 18.74
CA ALA A 426 3.64 22.96 18.05
C ALA A 426 2.51 23.65 18.85
N ARG A 427 1.75 22.88 19.64
CA ARG A 427 0.71 23.37 20.56
C ARG A 427 1.30 24.01 21.82
N GLY A 428 2.58 23.74 22.13
CA GLY A 428 3.27 24.26 23.30
C GLY A 428 3.21 23.34 24.52
N GLU A 429 2.76 22.12 24.39
CA GLU A 429 2.77 21.08 25.43
C GLU A 429 4.12 20.37 25.48
N VAL A 430 5.08 21.03 26.10
CA VAL A 430 6.50 20.73 26.00
C VAL A 430 6.85 19.36 26.61
N GLU A 431 6.33 19.07 27.81
CA GLU A 431 6.64 17.85 28.55
C GLU A 431 6.00 16.62 27.85
N GLU A 432 4.73 16.76 27.45
CA GLU A 432 3.99 15.71 26.74
C GLU A 432 4.61 15.42 25.36
N ALA A 433 5.04 16.47 24.66
CA ALA A 433 5.75 16.35 23.39
C ALA A 433 7.07 15.57 23.54
N ALA A 434 7.87 15.90 24.54
CA ALA A 434 9.12 15.21 24.86
C ALA A 434 8.86 13.74 25.22
N ALA A 435 7.84 13.47 26.05
CA ALA A 435 7.44 12.13 26.41
C ALA A 435 6.95 11.30 25.20
N ALA A 436 6.18 11.90 24.29
CA ALA A 436 5.77 11.25 23.04
C ALA A 436 6.97 10.98 22.13
N GLY A 437 7.89 11.94 21.99
CA GLY A 437 9.13 11.76 21.22
C GLY A 437 10.01 10.64 21.76
N ALA A 438 10.18 10.57 23.09
CA ALA A 438 10.93 9.50 23.75
C ALA A 438 10.29 8.12 23.49
N ARG A 439 8.97 8.00 23.56
CA ARG A 439 8.25 6.77 23.21
C ARG A 439 8.41 6.38 21.74
N ALA A 440 8.39 7.37 20.82
CA ALA A 440 8.59 7.09 19.40
C ALA A 440 10.00 6.54 19.13
N LEU A 441 11.03 7.05 19.81
CA LEU A 441 12.41 6.53 19.73
C LEU A 441 12.52 5.06 20.15
N GLU A 442 11.69 4.58 21.08
CA GLU A 442 11.70 3.17 21.50
C GLU A 442 11.31 2.21 20.38
N PHE A 443 10.54 2.68 19.40
CA PHE A 443 10.18 1.89 18.23
C PHE A 443 11.24 1.89 17.12
N LEU A 444 12.15 2.87 17.09
CA LEU A 444 13.13 3.02 16.01
C LEU A 444 14.23 1.96 15.99
N GLY A 445 14.48 1.25 17.13
CA GLY A 445 15.46 0.17 17.13
C GLY A 445 15.19 -0.91 16.06
N PRO A 446 13.99 -1.49 16.03
CA PRO A 446 13.57 -2.45 15.00
C PRO A 446 13.02 -1.81 13.71
N VAL A 447 12.58 -0.53 13.75
CA VAL A 447 11.94 0.17 12.62
C VAL A 447 12.93 1.16 11.99
N GLN A 448 13.31 0.91 10.75
CA GLN A 448 14.18 1.79 9.97
C GLN A 448 13.34 2.62 8.98
N SER A 449 13.02 3.85 9.36
CA SER A 449 12.27 4.80 8.55
C SER A 449 12.89 6.20 8.62
N THR A 450 13.45 6.64 7.52
CA THR A 450 14.02 8.00 7.39
C THR A 450 12.94 9.06 7.61
N ARG A 451 11.71 8.79 7.19
CA ARG A 451 10.56 9.66 7.38
C ARG A 451 10.26 9.89 8.86
N ILE A 452 10.19 8.83 9.66
CA ILE A 452 9.94 8.94 11.11
C ILE A 452 11.09 9.66 11.82
N SER A 453 12.34 9.34 11.45
CA SER A 453 13.52 10.04 11.98
C SER A 453 13.49 11.54 11.68
N ALA A 454 13.08 11.95 10.48
CA ALA A 454 12.94 13.36 10.12
C ALA A 454 11.84 14.07 10.93
N MET A 455 10.72 13.39 11.20
CA MET A 455 9.64 13.92 12.04
C MET A 455 10.09 14.14 13.48
N LEU A 456 10.82 13.19 14.06
CA LEU A 456 11.40 13.32 15.40
C LEU A 456 12.46 14.42 15.47
N GLN A 457 13.27 14.58 14.42
CA GLN A 457 14.21 15.69 14.31
C GLN A 457 13.49 17.04 14.31
N ALA A 458 12.41 17.17 13.55
CA ALA A 458 11.61 18.39 13.52
C ALA A 458 10.96 18.70 14.88
N ALA A 459 10.48 17.68 15.61
CA ALA A 459 9.98 17.84 16.98
C ALA A 459 11.09 18.27 17.94
N ALA A 460 12.28 17.64 17.85
CA ALA A 460 13.45 18.01 18.66
C ALA A 460 13.88 19.45 18.42
N ASP A 461 13.88 19.92 17.17
CA ASP A 461 14.25 21.30 16.81
C ASP A 461 13.31 22.33 17.46
N ARG A 462 12.00 22.06 17.50
CA ARG A 462 11.01 22.90 18.19
C ARG A 462 11.23 22.93 19.70
N LEU A 463 11.59 21.79 20.30
CA LEU A 463 11.77 21.64 21.73
C LEU A 463 13.12 22.18 22.25
N ARG A 464 14.10 22.47 21.39
CA ARG A 464 15.44 22.96 21.81
C ARG A 464 15.42 24.21 22.69
N ALA A 465 14.44 25.09 22.47
CA ALA A 465 14.29 26.29 23.31
C ALA A 465 13.99 25.95 24.78
N PHE A 466 13.44 24.76 25.04
CA PHE A 466 13.01 24.28 26.35
C PHE A 466 13.97 23.24 26.95
N ARG A 467 15.21 23.20 26.49
CA ARG A 467 16.22 22.21 26.93
C ARG A 467 16.55 22.22 28.44
N ALA A 468 16.09 23.22 29.17
CA ALA A 468 16.22 23.27 30.62
C ALA A 468 15.22 22.34 31.34
N GLU A 469 14.12 21.96 30.67
CA GLU A 469 13.16 21.01 31.19
C GLU A 469 13.73 19.60 31.16
N PRO A 470 13.68 18.82 32.26
CA PRO A 470 14.32 17.51 32.35
C PRO A 470 13.83 16.53 31.31
N ALA A 471 12.52 16.48 31.03
CA ALA A 471 11.93 15.61 30.02
C ALA A 471 12.44 15.93 28.59
N VAL A 472 12.59 17.21 28.29
CA VAL A 472 13.13 17.67 26.99
C VAL A 472 14.61 17.33 26.88
N ALA A 473 15.42 17.59 27.95
CA ALA A 473 16.83 17.23 27.93
C ALA A 473 17.06 15.74 27.68
N ASP A 474 16.27 14.87 28.32
CA ASP A 474 16.33 13.41 28.09
C ASP A 474 15.98 13.05 26.63
N PHE A 475 14.86 13.55 26.12
CA PHE A 475 14.46 13.31 24.74
C PHE A 475 15.52 13.76 23.73
N LEU A 476 16.05 14.98 23.86
CA LEU A 476 17.08 15.53 22.97
C LEU A 476 18.38 14.69 23.00
N SER A 477 18.79 14.23 24.19
CA SER A 477 19.95 13.36 24.35
C SER A 477 19.75 12.00 23.66
N ARG A 478 18.61 11.36 23.86
CA ARG A 478 18.26 10.07 23.23
C ARG A 478 18.13 10.19 21.71
N GLN A 479 17.53 11.29 21.23
CA GLN A 479 17.37 11.54 19.81
C GLN A 479 18.74 11.75 19.13
N ALA A 480 19.65 12.51 19.75
CA ALA A 480 21.01 12.69 19.25
C ALA A 480 21.80 11.36 19.19
N ALA A 481 21.63 10.50 20.19
CA ALA A 481 22.26 9.17 20.22
C ALA A 481 21.69 8.22 19.14
N ALA A 482 20.40 8.35 18.77
CA ALA A 482 19.78 7.54 17.73
C ALA A 482 20.16 7.97 16.31
N THR A 483 20.73 9.19 16.14
CA THR A 483 21.14 9.73 14.82
C THR A 483 22.66 9.70 14.62
N ALA A 484 23.45 9.34 15.64
CA ALA A 484 24.90 9.19 15.59
C ALA A 484 25.30 7.79 15.08
#